data_0898c2b4503def770c1933a9bfaa1ba9
#
_entry.id   0898c2b4503def770c1933a9bfaa1ba9
#
_cell.length_a   1.000
_cell.length_b   1.000
_cell.length_c   1.000
_cell.angle_alpha   90.00
_cell.angle_beta   90.00
_cell.angle_gamma   90.00
#
_symmetry.space_group_name_H-M   'P 1'
#
loop_
_entity.id
_entity.type
_entity.pdbx_description
1 polymer ?
#
loop_
_entity_poly.entity_id
_entity_poly.type
_entity_poly.pdbx_seq_one_letter_code
_entity_poly.pdbx_strand_id
1 'polypeptide(L)'
;RYLYGSVILFVKEVSKISIKSAALSYQKLFDYEYQFTVVRNRNTQPINICIRFDKSTFHHLCGLHKLKDIEVVRREKRESVFDKIIDGTYSDELFQKSTWYDEILDRIDCLEHLEAILDDKDTIFKFNPSANKSSKIDADYIIKNETLGLRYYFLVSQNDTDNFFFGRSCFTRGQNERDFTIGHTSY
;
A
#
# COMPACT_ATOMS: atom_id res chain seq x y z
N ARG A 1 -19.71 50.17 10.07
CA ARG A 1 -18.38 49.49 10.09
C ARG A 1 -18.64 48.03 9.73
N TYR A 2 -18.38 47.70 8.50
CA TYR A 2 -18.50 46.30 8.02
C TYR A 2 -17.13 45.62 8.22
N LEU A 3 -17.12 44.56 9.02
CA LEU A 3 -15.97 43.67 9.16
C LEU A 3 -16.01 42.67 8.00
N TYR A 4 -15.13 42.83 7.02
CA TYR A 4 -14.88 41.82 6.01
C TYR A 4 -14.05 40.69 6.67
N GLY A 5 -14.70 39.56 6.92
CA GLY A 5 -14.03 38.37 7.31
C GLY A 5 -13.29 37.78 6.09
N SER A 6 -11.96 37.83 6.14
CA SER A 6 -11.11 37.14 5.15
C SER A 6 -11.26 35.63 5.34
N VAL A 7 -11.99 34.99 4.42
CA VAL A 7 -11.98 33.53 4.30
C VAL A 7 -10.66 33.13 3.67
N ILE A 8 -9.72 32.62 4.47
CA ILE A 8 -8.52 31.98 3.96
C ILE A 8 -8.96 30.62 3.44
N LEU A 9 -9.16 30.53 2.12
CA LEU A 9 -9.29 29.24 1.43
C LEU A 9 -7.91 28.57 1.45
N PHE A 10 -7.72 27.61 2.35
CA PHE A 10 -6.64 26.65 2.20
C PHE A 10 -6.99 25.78 0.98
N VAL A 11 -6.51 26.17 -0.18
CA VAL A 11 -6.40 25.27 -1.33
C VAL A 11 -5.32 24.27 -0.96
N LYS A 12 -5.72 23.10 -0.44
CA LYS A 12 -4.83 21.97 -0.33
C LYS A 12 -4.39 21.66 -1.76
N GLU A 13 -3.14 21.93 -2.11
CA GLU A 13 -2.56 21.39 -3.34
C GLU A 13 -2.85 19.89 -3.32
N VAL A 14 -3.65 19.44 -4.27
CA VAL A 14 -3.81 18.01 -4.50
C VAL A 14 -2.44 17.54 -4.95
N SER A 15 -1.69 16.91 -4.03
CA SER A 15 -0.40 16.34 -4.37
C SER A 15 -0.64 15.40 -5.55
N LYS A 16 0.01 15.70 -6.69
CA LYS A 16 -0.12 14.88 -7.88
C LYS A 16 0.43 13.49 -7.50
N ILE A 17 -0.42 12.47 -7.56
CA ILE A 17 -0.04 11.07 -7.31
C ILE A 17 1.19 10.75 -8.18
N SER A 18 2.27 10.29 -7.55
CA SER A 18 3.58 10.13 -8.16
C SER A 18 4.24 8.82 -7.71
N ILE A 19 4.72 8.03 -8.66
CA ILE A 19 5.48 6.81 -8.36
C ILE A 19 6.76 7.16 -7.57
N LYS A 20 7.40 8.27 -7.91
CA LYS A 20 8.59 8.74 -7.16
C LYS A 20 8.24 9.12 -5.73
N SER A 21 7.14 9.82 -5.49
CA SER A 21 6.68 10.16 -4.13
C SER A 21 6.38 8.89 -3.33
N ALA A 22 5.66 7.93 -3.93
CA ALA A 22 5.40 6.64 -3.31
C ALA A 22 6.68 5.85 -2.99
N ALA A 23 7.68 5.86 -3.89
CA ALA A 23 8.96 5.22 -3.68
C ALA A 23 9.75 5.85 -2.53
N LEU A 24 9.77 7.19 -2.43
CA LEU A 24 10.41 7.92 -1.34
C LEU A 24 9.73 7.67 0.01
N SER A 25 8.40 7.62 0.05
CA SER A 25 7.64 7.26 1.25
C SER A 25 7.90 5.81 1.67
N TYR A 26 7.92 4.89 0.72
CA TYR A 26 8.20 3.48 0.97
C TYR A 26 9.65 3.24 1.43
N GLN A 27 10.63 3.98 0.89
CA GLN A 27 12.04 3.87 1.28
C GLN A 27 12.28 4.15 2.77
N LYS A 28 11.50 5.05 3.36
CA LYS A 28 11.61 5.37 4.79
C LYS A 28 11.35 4.16 5.69
N LEU A 29 10.60 3.17 5.20
CA LEU A 29 10.23 1.98 5.96
C LEU A 29 11.34 0.93 6.02
N PHE A 30 12.43 1.06 5.23
CA PHE A 30 13.50 0.04 5.18
C PHE A 30 14.28 -0.10 6.49
N ASP A 31 14.34 0.96 7.28
CA ASP A 31 15.05 0.98 8.56
C ASP A 31 14.16 0.56 9.75
N TYR A 32 12.88 0.18 9.48
CA TYR A 32 11.91 -0.17 10.49
C TYR A 32 11.41 -1.61 10.35
N GLU A 33 11.06 -2.19 11.50
CA GLU A 33 10.27 -3.40 11.59
C GLU A 33 8.95 -3.06 12.29
N TYR A 34 7.82 -3.30 11.62
CA TYR A 34 6.51 -3.13 12.21
C TYR A 34 6.07 -4.40 12.91
N GLN A 35 5.85 -4.33 14.22
CA GLN A 35 5.46 -5.47 15.03
C GLN A 35 4.04 -5.29 15.56
N PHE A 36 3.17 -6.23 15.23
CA PHE A 36 1.81 -6.29 15.73
C PHE A 36 1.60 -7.57 16.51
N THR A 37 1.03 -7.46 17.71
CA THR A 37 0.56 -8.61 18.47
C THR A 37 -0.96 -8.65 18.39
N VAL A 38 -1.51 -9.68 17.77
CA VAL A 38 -2.95 -9.86 17.60
C VAL A 38 -3.46 -11.00 18.48
N VAL A 39 -4.60 -10.80 19.13
CA VAL A 39 -5.23 -11.78 20.03
C VAL A 39 -6.69 -11.95 19.61
N ARG A 40 -7.07 -13.16 19.23
CA ARG A 40 -8.44 -13.45 18.78
C ARG A 40 -9.45 -13.45 19.93
N ASN A 41 -9.07 -14.07 21.03
CA ASN A 41 -9.85 -14.09 22.28
C ASN A 41 -8.91 -14.39 23.46
N ARG A 42 -9.42 -14.24 24.69
CA ARG A 42 -8.63 -14.39 25.92
C ARG A 42 -7.95 -15.77 26.09
N ASN A 43 -8.41 -16.80 25.39
CA ASN A 43 -7.92 -18.17 25.51
C ASN A 43 -7.03 -18.60 24.34
N THR A 44 -6.74 -17.73 23.38
CA THR A 44 -5.85 -18.04 22.26
C THR A 44 -4.48 -17.43 22.48
N GLN A 45 -3.44 -18.15 22.04
CA GLN A 45 -2.08 -17.62 22.02
C GLN A 45 -2.00 -16.39 21.14
N PRO A 46 -1.29 -15.33 21.58
CA PRO A 46 -1.01 -14.17 20.74
C PRO A 46 -0.26 -14.56 19.45
N ILE A 47 -0.60 -13.92 18.36
CA ILE A 47 0.09 -14.05 17.08
C ILE A 47 0.91 -12.79 16.87
N ASN A 48 2.22 -12.95 16.65
CA ASN A 48 3.10 -11.84 16.34
C ASN A 48 3.28 -11.73 14.83
N ILE A 49 2.98 -10.57 14.28
CA ILE A 49 3.17 -10.23 12.87
C ILE A 49 4.30 -9.20 12.82
N CYS A 50 5.46 -9.59 12.31
CA CYS A 50 6.61 -8.71 12.15
C CYS A 50 6.85 -8.46 10.66
N ILE A 51 6.64 -7.22 10.20
CA ILE A 51 6.69 -6.84 8.79
C ILE A 51 8.00 -6.13 8.49
N ARG A 52 8.66 -6.57 7.41
CA ARG A 52 9.86 -5.94 6.84
C ARG A 52 9.61 -5.45 5.42
N PHE A 53 10.38 -4.45 5.04
CA PHE A 53 10.28 -3.78 3.75
C PHE A 53 11.63 -3.82 3.02
N ASP A 54 11.57 -4.06 1.71
CA ASP A 54 12.74 -4.07 0.84
C ASP A 54 12.44 -3.53 -0.57
N LYS A 55 13.48 -3.20 -1.32
CA LYS A 55 13.37 -2.63 -2.67
C LYS A 55 12.65 -3.54 -3.66
N SER A 56 12.83 -4.87 -3.53
CA SER A 56 12.30 -5.84 -4.50
C SER A 56 10.78 -5.91 -4.45
N THR A 57 10.22 -5.74 -3.25
CA THR A 57 8.79 -5.81 -2.98
C THR A 57 8.03 -4.60 -3.53
N PHE A 58 8.67 -3.41 -3.56
CA PHE A 58 8.07 -2.17 -4.09
C PHE A 58 7.47 -2.35 -5.50
N HIS A 59 8.22 -3.01 -6.40
CA HIS A 59 7.79 -3.22 -7.78
C HIS A 59 6.41 -3.90 -7.87
N HIS A 60 6.16 -4.86 -6.99
CA HIS A 60 4.89 -5.57 -6.95
C HIS A 60 3.81 -4.76 -6.24
N LEU A 61 4.12 -4.15 -5.11
CA LEU A 61 3.18 -3.35 -4.34
C LEU A 61 2.68 -2.14 -5.12
N CYS A 62 3.57 -1.41 -5.77
CA CYS A 62 3.23 -0.28 -6.63
C CYS A 62 2.46 -0.70 -7.89
N GLY A 63 2.44 -2.00 -8.22
CA GLY A 63 1.74 -2.51 -9.40
C GLY A 63 2.50 -2.33 -10.70
N LEU A 64 3.81 -2.01 -10.68
CA LEU A 64 4.61 -1.78 -11.89
C LEU A 64 4.54 -2.98 -12.85
N HIS A 65 4.44 -4.21 -12.34
CA HIS A 65 4.27 -5.43 -13.15
C HIS A 65 3.03 -5.43 -14.06
N LYS A 66 2.07 -4.54 -13.83
CA LYS A 66 0.88 -4.36 -14.68
C LYS A 66 1.19 -3.53 -15.93
N LEU A 67 2.22 -2.67 -15.89
CA LEU A 67 2.62 -1.78 -16.98
C LEU A 67 3.37 -2.57 -18.08
N LYS A 68 2.64 -3.43 -18.79
CA LYS A 68 3.20 -4.42 -19.73
C LYS A 68 3.84 -3.81 -20.96
N ASP A 69 3.51 -2.58 -21.30
CA ASP A 69 4.04 -1.79 -22.43
C ASP A 69 5.28 -0.96 -22.05
N ILE A 70 5.67 -0.94 -20.77
CA ILE A 70 6.89 -0.27 -20.32
C ILE A 70 8.04 -1.28 -20.27
N GLU A 71 8.97 -1.18 -21.22
CA GLU A 71 10.04 -2.17 -21.43
C GLU A 71 10.97 -2.32 -20.23
N VAL A 72 11.38 -1.22 -19.60
CA VAL A 72 12.30 -1.24 -18.45
C VAL A 72 11.73 -1.99 -17.26
N VAL A 73 10.42 -1.89 -17.02
CA VAL A 73 9.71 -2.61 -15.95
C VAL A 73 9.75 -4.13 -16.17
N ARG A 74 9.79 -4.57 -17.42
CA ARG A 74 9.78 -5.99 -17.80
C ARG A 74 11.15 -6.64 -17.80
N ARG A 75 12.20 -5.88 -18.14
CA ARG A 75 13.53 -6.42 -18.42
C ARG A 75 14.53 -6.21 -17.31
N GLU A 76 14.36 -5.17 -16.51
CA GLU A 76 15.32 -4.87 -15.47
C GLU A 76 15.00 -5.57 -14.15
N LYS A 77 16.03 -5.70 -13.30
CA LYS A 77 15.85 -6.17 -11.93
C LYS A 77 15.02 -5.17 -11.15
N ARG A 78 14.12 -5.67 -10.30
CA ARG A 78 13.17 -4.85 -9.52
C ARG A 78 13.85 -3.79 -8.67
N GLU A 79 14.95 -4.18 -8.03
CA GLU A 79 15.75 -3.29 -7.19
C GLU A 79 16.40 -2.16 -8.03
N SER A 80 16.87 -2.48 -9.24
CA SER A 80 17.43 -1.48 -10.17
C SER A 80 16.37 -0.48 -10.61
N VAL A 81 15.15 -0.95 -10.92
CA VAL A 81 14.03 -0.06 -11.26
C VAL A 81 13.72 0.88 -10.10
N PHE A 82 13.67 0.36 -8.86
CA PHE A 82 13.46 1.16 -7.67
C PHE A 82 14.52 2.25 -7.50
N ASP A 83 15.81 1.88 -7.57
CA ASP A 83 16.92 2.83 -7.42
C ASP A 83 16.87 3.94 -8.48
N LYS A 84 16.54 3.60 -9.74
CA LYS A 84 16.40 4.55 -10.83
C LYS A 84 15.17 5.47 -10.73
N ILE A 85 14.12 5.04 -10.03
CA ILE A 85 12.99 5.90 -9.66
C ILE A 85 13.44 6.90 -8.59
N ILE A 86 14.15 6.43 -7.57
CA ILE A 86 14.63 7.28 -6.47
C ILE A 86 15.60 8.34 -6.97
N ASP A 87 16.59 7.99 -7.78
CA ASP A 87 17.59 8.93 -8.31
C ASP A 87 17.05 9.83 -9.43
N GLY A 88 15.83 9.54 -9.95
CA GLY A 88 15.16 10.31 -10.99
C GLY A 88 15.56 9.96 -12.41
N THR A 89 16.36 8.91 -12.63
CA THR A 89 16.63 8.36 -13.97
C THR A 89 15.33 7.94 -14.66
N TYR A 90 14.40 7.35 -13.90
CA TYR A 90 13.06 7.05 -14.36
C TYR A 90 12.07 8.04 -13.75
N SER A 91 11.59 8.94 -14.60
CA SER A 91 10.57 9.93 -14.22
C SER A 91 9.16 9.36 -14.28
N ASP A 92 8.22 10.02 -13.62
CA ASP A 92 6.80 9.63 -13.65
C ASP A 92 6.23 9.61 -15.08
N GLU A 93 6.69 10.53 -15.96
CA GLU A 93 6.26 10.59 -17.34
C GLU A 93 6.58 9.32 -18.14
N LEU A 94 7.63 8.58 -17.76
CA LEU A 94 7.96 7.29 -18.36
C LEU A 94 6.81 6.29 -18.14
N PHE A 95 6.33 6.21 -16.91
CA PHE A 95 5.29 5.25 -16.51
C PHE A 95 3.89 5.71 -16.94
N GLN A 96 3.63 7.01 -16.93
CA GLN A 96 2.36 7.62 -17.39
C GLN A 96 2.08 7.38 -18.88
N LYS A 97 3.06 6.97 -19.68
CA LYS A 97 2.87 6.55 -21.08
C LYS A 97 2.17 5.20 -21.19
N SER A 98 2.12 4.41 -20.12
CA SER A 98 1.46 3.11 -20.13
C SER A 98 -0.05 3.25 -20.26
N THR A 99 -0.65 2.42 -21.12
CA THR A 99 -2.11 2.31 -21.24
C THR A 99 -2.76 1.72 -19.98
N TRP A 100 -1.98 1.10 -19.10
CA TRP A 100 -2.43 0.53 -17.80
C TRP A 100 -2.07 1.39 -16.60
N TYR A 101 -1.62 2.64 -16.78
CA TYR A 101 -1.19 3.50 -15.68
C TYR A 101 -2.31 3.75 -14.66
N ASP A 102 -3.53 3.97 -15.12
CA ASP A 102 -4.69 4.21 -14.25
C ASP A 102 -5.03 3.01 -13.36
N GLU A 103 -4.62 1.78 -13.75
CA GLU A 103 -4.86 0.57 -12.95
C GLU A 103 -3.94 0.47 -11.72
N ILE A 104 -3.00 1.37 -11.55
CA ILE A 104 -2.05 1.36 -10.43
C ILE A 104 -2.15 2.60 -9.54
N LEU A 105 -3.01 3.56 -9.86
CA LEU A 105 -3.14 4.81 -9.10
C LEU A 105 -3.55 4.57 -7.64
N ASP A 106 -4.46 3.63 -7.40
CA ASP A 106 -4.89 3.21 -6.06
C ASP A 106 -3.74 2.63 -5.22
N ARG A 107 -2.79 1.96 -5.89
CA ARG A 107 -1.60 1.38 -5.25
C ARG A 107 -0.55 2.43 -4.92
N ILE A 108 -0.34 3.37 -5.83
CA ILE A 108 0.58 4.50 -5.63
C ILE A 108 0.11 5.32 -4.43
N ASP A 109 -1.19 5.67 -4.40
CA ASP A 109 -1.80 6.40 -3.27
C ASP A 109 -1.66 5.63 -1.95
N CYS A 110 -1.92 4.32 -1.96
CA CYS A 110 -1.74 3.49 -0.77
C CYS A 110 -0.29 3.48 -0.26
N LEU A 111 0.71 3.42 -1.17
CA LEU A 111 2.12 3.42 -0.78
C LEU A 111 2.59 4.78 -0.26
N GLU A 112 2.08 5.88 -0.78
CA GLU A 112 2.37 7.22 -0.24
C GLU A 112 1.94 7.36 1.23
N HIS A 113 0.86 6.66 1.61
CA HIS A 113 0.28 6.71 2.95
C HIS A 113 0.61 5.49 3.83
N LEU A 114 1.48 4.57 3.37
CA LEU A 114 1.67 3.27 4.02
C LEU A 114 2.18 3.39 5.46
N GLU A 115 3.09 4.32 5.74
CA GLU A 115 3.58 4.60 7.10
C GLU A 115 2.41 4.97 8.03
N ALA A 116 1.57 5.92 7.62
CA ALA A 116 0.40 6.33 8.40
C ALA A 116 -0.62 5.19 8.58
N ILE A 117 -0.81 4.33 7.56
CA ILE A 117 -1.68 3.15 7.63
C ILE A 117 -1.19 2.17 8.70
N LEU A 118 0.13 2.00 8.82
CA LEU A 118 0.73 1.07 9.78
C LEU A 118 0.75 1.63 11.19
N ASP A 119 0.97 2.94 11.34
CA ASP A 119 1.03 3.63 12.62
C ASP A 119 -0.35 3.78 13.26
N ASP A 120 -1.36 4.09 12.46
CA ASP A 120 -2.74 4.36 12.90
C ASP A 120 -3.71 3.30 12.33
N LYS A 121 -3.39 2.03 12.55
CA LYS A 121 -4.19 0.90 12.10
C LYS A 121 -5.54 0.82 12.84
N ASP A 122 -6.61 0.68 12.09
CA ASP A 122 -7.94 0.45 12.66
C ASP A 122 -8.12 -1.01 13.09
N THR A 123 -7.85 -1.94 12.15
CA THR A 123 -8.13 -3.36 12.40
C THR A 123 -7.24 -4.25 11.54
N ILE A 124 -6.83 -5.39 12.12
CA ILE A 124 -6.15 -6.47 11.42
C ILE A 124 -7.13 -7.64 11.24
N PHE A 125 -7.18 -8.18 10.03
CA PHE A 125 -8.02 -9.33 9.68
C PHE A 125 -7.16 -10.52 9.25
N LYS A 126 -7.58 -11.74 9.63
CA LYS A 126 -7.07 -12.96 9.00
C LYS A 126 -7.65 -13.08 7.60
N PHE A 127 -6.80 -13.20 6.59
CA PHE A 127 -7.24 -13.36 5.21
C PHE A 127 -8.00 -14.67 5.02
N ASN A 128 -9.10 -14.61 4.29
CA ASN A 128 -9.91 -15.77 3.90
C ASN A 128 -10.03 -15.80 2.37
N PRO A 129 -9.35 -16.71 1.67
CA PRO A 129 -9.41 -16.78 0.21
C PRO A 129 -10.83 -16.94 -0.35
N SER A 130 -11.71 -17.59 0.41
CA SER A 130 -13.10 -17.83 -0.01
C SER A 130 -13.99 -16.58 0.03
N ALA A 131 -13.59 -15.52 0.75
CA ALA A 131 -14.37 -14.30 0.87
C ALA A 131 -14.40 -13.47 -0.43
N ASN A 132 -13.34 -13.56 -1.23
CA ASN A 132 -13.16 -12.81 -2.48
C ASN A 132 -12.74 -13.72 -3.63
N LYS A 133 -13.66 -14.59 -4.08
CA LYS A 133 -13.39 -15.61 -5.12
C LYS A 133 -12.89 -15.06 -6.46
N SER A 134 -13.16 -13.79 -6.77
CA SER A 134 -12.68 -13.12 -7.98
C SER A 134 -11.27 -12.55 -7.82
N SER A 135 -10.75 -12.47 -6.60
CA SER A 135 -9.40 -11.98 -6.33
C SER A 135 -8.38 -13.11 -6.45
N LYS A 136 -7.29 -12.84 -7.15
CA LYS A 136 -6.11 -13.72 -7.21
C LYS A 136 -5.09 -13.42 -6.11
N ILE A 137 -5.43 -12.54 -5.19
CA ILE A 137 -4.54 -12.19 -4.08
C ILE A 137 -4.54 -13.35 -3.10
N ASP A 138 -3.34 -13.80 -2.75
CA ASP A 138 -3.07 -14.73 -1.67
C ASP A 138 -2.29 -13.99 -0.58
N ALA A 139 -2.81 -14.01 0.64
CA ALA A 139 -2.22 -13.31 1.78
C ALA A 139 -2.59 -14.02 3.09
N ASP A 140 -1.88 -13.69 4.16
CA ASP A 140 -2.18 -14.20 5.50
C ASP A 140 -3.04 -13.23 6.31
N TYR A 141 -2.74 -11.93 6.21
CA TYR A 141 -3.43 -10.89 6.95
C TYR A 141 -3.70 -9.66 6.09
N ILE A 142 -4.72 -8.90 6.50
CA ILE A 142 -5.09 -7.60 5.97
C ILE A 142 -4.97 -6.59 7.10
N ILE A 143 -4.22 -5.54 6.89
CA ILE A 143 -4.18 -4.35 7.74
C ILE A 143 -5.06 -3.31 7.07
N LYS A 144 -6.07 -2.84 7.78
CA LYS A 144 -7.02 -1.84 7.30
C LYS A 144 -6.87 -0.55 8.08
N ASN A 145 -6.97 0.56 7.38
CA ASN A 145 -7.11 1.90 7.94
C ASN A 145 -8.17 2.67 7.17
N GLU A 146 -8.92 3.55 7.84
CA GLU A 146 -9.88 4.46 7.22
C GLU A 146 -9.49 5.89 7.52
N THR A 147 -9.14 6.66 6.49
CA THR A 147 -8.81 8.07 6.61
C THR A 147 -9.20 8.86 5.37
N LEU A 148 -9.48 10.15 5.52
CA LEU A 148 -9.81 11.09 4.43
C LEU A 148 -10.90 10.60 3.46
N GLY A 149 -11.85 9.78 3.94
CA GLY A 149 -12.94 9.25 3.11
C GLY A 149 -12.54 8.07 2.21
N LEU A 150 -11.33 7.52 2.40
CA LEU A 150 -10.84 6.33 1.72
C LEU A 150 -10.58 5.21 2.73
N ARG A 151 -10.70 3.97 2.25
CA ARG A 151 -10.28 2.77 2.95
C ARG A 151 -9.01 2.24 2.33
N TYR A 152 -7.97 2.12 3.15
CA TYR A 152 -6.67 1.59 2.76
C TYR A 152 -6.55 0.14 3.22
N TYR A 153 -6.00 -0.70 2.35
CA TYR A 153 -5.79 -2.11 2.62
C TYR A 153 -4.35 -2.48 2.30
N PHE A 154 -3.64 -2.97 3.30
CA PHE A 154 -2.30 -3.52 3.13
C PHE A 154 -2.33 -5.01 3.50
N LEU A 155 -2.06 -5.85 2.52
CA LEU A 155 -2.09 -7.30 2.63
C LEU A 155 -0.67 -7.82 2.79
N VAL A 156 -0.47 -8.72 3.75
CA VAL A 156 0.84 -9.29 4.06
C VAL A 156 0.80 -10.81 4.06
N SER A 157 1.92 -11.43 3.68
CA SER A 157 2.16 -12.87 3.79
C SER A 157 3.43 -13.14 4.54
N GLN A 158 3.45 -14.25 5.28
CA GLN A 158 4.65 -14.74 5.92
C GLN A 158 5.63 -15.28 4.87
N ASN A 159 6.92 -15.05 5.09
CA ASN A 159 7.97 -15.66 4.30
C ASN A 159 8.19 -17.11 4.76
N ASP A 160 8.37 -18.03 3.81
CA ASP A 160 8.59 -19.45 4.09
C ASP A 160 9.93 -19.73 4.75
N THR A 161 10.91 -18.83 4.65
CA THR A 161 12.29 -19.04 5.11
C THR A 161 12.59 -18.39 6.45
N ASP A 162 11.82 -17.41 6.85
CA ASP A 162 11.93 -16.71 8.13
C ASP A 162 10.55 -16.36 8.67
N ASN A 163 10.49 -15.91 9.93
CA ASN A 163 9.20 -15.57 10.56
C ASN A 163 8.72 -14.15 10.25
N PHE A 164 9.27 -13.49 9.23
CA PHE A 164 8.87 -12.15 8.85
C PHE A 164 7.76 -12.17 7.82
N PHE A 165 6.99 -11.10 7.83
CA PHE A 165 5.96 -10.85 6.84
C PHE A 165 6.43 -9.80 5.85
N PHE A 166 5.96 -9.89 4.62
CA PHE A 166 6.21 -8.94 3.56
C PHE A 166 4.91 -8.52 2.88
N GLY A 167 4.91 -7.35 2.25
CA GLY A 167 3.74 -6.84 1.55
C GLY A 167 3.41 -7.64 0.29
N ARG A 168 2.16 -8.07 0.17
CA ARG A 168 1.62 -8.78 -1.02
C ARG A 168 0.81 -7.87 -1.91
N SER A 169 0.08 -6.94 -1.32
CA SER A 169 -0.74 -6.00 -2.08
C SER A 169 -1.04 -4.78 -1.22
N CYS A 170 -1.14 -3.63 -1.86
CA CYS A 170 -1.57 -2.38 -1.26
C CYS A 170 -2.51 -1.68 -2.23
N PHE A 171 -3.67 -1.20 -1.74
CA PHE A 171 -4.64 -0.50 -2.57
C PHE A 171 -5.66 0.26 -1.72
N THR A 172 -6.35 1.21 -2.36
CA THR A 172 -7.41 2.00 -1.74
C THR A 172 -8.78 1.68 -2.34
N ARG A 173 -9.83 1.99 -1.59
CA ARG A 173 -11.22 1.98 -2.06
C ARG A 173 -11.99 3.15 -1.48
N GLY A 174 -12.89 3.72 -2.27
CA GLY A 174 -13.85 4.72 -1.82
C GLY A 174 -14.86 4.14 -0.83
N GLN A 175 -15.46 5.01 0.01
CA GLN A 175 -16.45 4.58 1.00
C GLN A 175 -17.70 3.94 0.38
N ASN A 176 -18.07 4.32 -0.85
CA ASN A 176 -19.20 3.76 -1.59
C ASN A 176 -18.92 2.41 -2.24
N GLU A 177 -17.66 1.98 -2.28
CA GLU A 177 -17.30 0.67 -2.79
C GLU A 177 -17.48 -0.41 -1.71
N ARG A 178 -17.63 -1.67 -2.15
CA ARG A 178 -17.71 -2.80 -1.21
C ARG A 178 -16.43 -2.89 -0.38
N ASP A 179 -16.57 -2.96 0.94
CA ASP A 179 -15.45 -3.17 1.85
C ASP A 179 -14.78 -4.53 1.55
N PHE A 180 -13.45 -4.48 1.33
CA PHE A 180 -12.67 -5.67 1.00
C PHE A 180 -12.60 -6.67 2.16
N THR A 181 -12.78 -6.20 3.41
CA THR A 181 -12.70 -7.05 4.61
C THR A 181 -13.96 -7.87 4.91
N ILE A 182 -15.04 -7.71 4.14
CA ILE A 182 -16.27 -8.50 4.32
C ILE A 182 -15.98 -9.98 4.09
N GLY A 183 -16.26 -10.81 5.11
CA GLY A 183 -16.03 -12.25 5.09
C GLY A 183 -14.66 -12.69 5.61
N HIS A 184 -13.83 -11.74 6.06
CA HIS A 184 -12.58 -12.01 6.77
C HIS A 184 -12.79 -11.95 8.30
N THR A 185 -11.90 -12.59 9.05
CA THR A 185 -12.00 -12.61 10.52
C THR A 185 -11.17 -11.47 11.11
N SER A 186 -11.80 -10.56 11.87
CA SER A 186 -11.12 -9.47 12.59
C SER A 186 -10.42 -9.96 13.87
N TYR A 187 -9.34 -9.30 14.21
CA TYR A 187 -8.60 -9.44 15.47
C TYR A 187 -8.73 -8.19 16.31
#